data_62408330ecf52bb382c052fdcd633da6
#
_entry.id   62408330ecf52bb382c052fdcd633da6
#
_cell.length_a   1.000
_cell.length_b   1.000
_cell.length_c   1.000
_cell.angle_alpha   90.00
_cell.angle_beta   90.00
_cell.angle_gamma   90.00
#
_symmetry.space_group_name_H-M   'P 1'
#
loop_
_entity.id
_entity.type
_entity.pdbx_description
1 polymer ?
#
loop_
_entity_poly.entity_id
_entity_poly.type
_entity_poly.pdbx_seq_one_letter_code
_entity_poly.pdbx_strand_id
1 'polypeptide(L)'
;MNKKKILVVLTAMIISLCAVFVTVDAAIKVKLTKKSVAMYEGDSIFLKVKGTKSKIKWSSKNKKVAVVTKKGKVKAVKKGRTIIYAKFGKKVLKCKITVNEKVTNKDVIKNDNKDTVVNETTTKESITKETTTKEPVKEEITTKKPVDNGTDNEEETNNNITIGKWVVMDLDGRYAIEGYHGSDKEITVPNELNGVKVWLIDSDAFMDNMDVEKVVVSYGIQIVRSSAFEGCDYLKTVVLPESVTGIGDRAFKNCYELESVNVPSGVETIGEETFMGCSSLTSIQLPDDLEEIDSSAFNGSGITNIVIPDKVTAILSKTFMNCKNLESVTLGNKTRAIGFLSFENCSSLKNIVLPETLERIGMRAFAGCTALESVTVYAGEVDILKDVWIKNPNYSRGEEPIPLECTIIGVKGSLVEAYAIEYGLKFEEIEG
;
A
#
# COMPACT_ATOMS: atom_id res chain seq x y z
N MET A 1 2.51 -11.30 73.62
CA MET A 1 1.79 -11.85 72.46
C MET A 1 2.29 -13.28 72.21
N ASN A 2 1.42 -14.25 72.18
CA ASN A 2 1.77 -15.68 72.28
C ASN A 2 2.32 -16.16 70.91
N LYS A 3 3.47 -16.88 70.87
CA LYS A 3 4.15 -17.38 69.63
C LYS A 3 3.20 -18.08 68.65
N LYS A 4 2.13 -18.69 69.14
CA LYS A 4 1.05 -19.27 68.27
C LYS A 4 0.21 -18.24 67.51
N LYS A 5 0.01 -17.01 68.05
CA LYS A 5 -0.70 -15.93 67.35
C LYS A 5 0.17 -15.27 66.28
N ILE A 6 1.47 -15.22 66.46
CA ILE A 6 2.42 -14.69 65.45
C ILE A 6 2.51 -15.65 64.27
N LEU A 7 2.50 -16.96 64.53
CA LEU A 7 2.56 -17.97 63.45
C LEU A 7 1.30 -17.96 62.58
N VAL A 8 0.12 -17.77 63.19
CA VAL A 8 -1.17 -17.72 62.43
C VAL A 8 -1.27 -16.43 61.60
N VAL A 9 -0.71 -15.30 62.08
CA VAL A 9 -0.70 -14.06 61.31
C VAL A 9 0.32 -14.12 60.18
N LEU A 10 1.47 -14.76 60.36
CA LEU A 10 2.47 -14.99 59.31
C LEU A 10 1.96 -15.98 58.22
N THR A 11 1.26 -17.04 58.62
CA THR A 11 0.67 -17.95 57.65
C THR A 11 -0.50 -17.31 56.88
N ALA A 12 -1.30 -16.47 57.49
CA ALA A 12 -2.36 -15.70 56.84
C ALA A 12 -1.78 -14.65 55.88
N MET A 13 -0.66 -14.00 56.22
CA MET A 13 0.04 -13.09 55.30
C MET A 13 0.70 -13.81 54.13
N ILE A 14 1.27 -14.98 54.32
CA ILE A 14 1.85 -15.80 53.24
C ILE A 14 0.75 -16.32 52.28
N ILE A 15 -0.40 -16.70 52.82
CA ILE A 15 -1.54 -17.13 51.98
C ILE A 15 -2.14 -15.95 51.22
N SER A 16 -2.18 -14.76 51.84
CA SER A 16 -2.60 -13.51 51.16
C SER A 16 -1.62 -13.02 50.07
N LEU A 17 -0.33 -13.28 50.25
CA LEU A 17 0.71 -12.92 49.25
C LEU A 17 0.77 -13.94 48.10
N CYS A 18 0.36 -15.21 48.33
CA CYS A 18 0.25 -16.21 47.25
C CYS A 18 -1.05 -16.08 46.42
N ALA A 19 -2.04 -15.31 46.88
CA ALA A 19 -3.31 -15.13 46.17
C ALA A 19 -3.29 -13.94 45.17
N VAL A 20 -2.16 -13.23 45.01
CA VAL A 20 -2.02 -12.10 44.06
C VAL A 20 -1.25 -12.49 42.79
N PHE A 21 -0.78 -13.72 42.65
CA PHE A 21 -0.44 -14.28 41.34
C PHE A 21 -1.67 -14.93 40.70
N VAL A 22 -2.75 -14.16 40.55
CA VAL A 22 -3.67 -14.41 39.45
C VAL A 22 -2.91 -14.03 38.19
N THR A 23 -2.24 -15.00 37.59
CA THR A 23 -1.86 -14.94 36.19
C THR A 23 -3.17 -14.65 35.45
N VAL A 24 -3.36 -13.41 35.03
CA VAL A 24 -4.29 -13.10 33.95
C VAL A 24 -3.66 -13.79 32.73
N ASP A 25 -3.99 -15.08 32.60
CA ASP A 25 -3.79 -15.82 31.38
C ASP A 25 -4.73 -15.16 30.36
N ALA A 26 -4.24 -14.05 29.78
CA ALA A 26 -4.92 -13.42 28.67
C ALA A 26 -4.96 -14.51 27.60
N ALA A 27 -6.11 -15.18 27.49
CA ALA A 27 -6.33 -16.31 26.60
C ALA A 27 -5.94 -15.85 25.20
N ILE A 28 -4.74 -16.26 24.74
CA ILE A 28 -4.21 -15.91 23.42
C ILE A 28 -5.26 -16.34 22.40
N LYS A 29 -5.93 -15.36 21.83
CA LYS A 29 -7.03 -15.60 20.89
C LYS A 29 -6.46 -16.21 19.62
N VAL A 30 -6.69 -17.51 19.42
CA VAL A 30 -6.19 -18.21 18.22
C VAL A 30 -6.93 -17.71 17.00
N LYS A 31 -6.20 -17.18 16.03
CA LYS A 31 -6.76 -16.62 14.78
C LYS A 31 -5.92 -16.98 13.56
N LEU A 32 -6.55 -16.99 12.37
CA LEU A 32 -5.88 -17.00 11.08
C LEU A 32 -5.30 -15.61 10.78
N THR A 33 -4.19 -15.57 10.04
CA THR A 33 -3.60 -14.33 9.54
C THR A 33 -4.54 -13.61 8.56
N LYS A 34 -5.30 -14.36 7.75
CA LYS A 34 -6.30 -13.79 6.82
C LYS A 34 -7.60 -14.58 6.90
N LYS A 35 -8.75 -13.89 6.88
CA LYS A 35 -10.09 -14.50 6.87
C LYS A 35 -10.62 -14.70 5.45
N SER A 36 -10.18 -13.86 4.53
CA SER A 36 -10.48 -13.92 3.11
C SER A 36 -9.25 -13.50 2.28
N VAL A 37 -9.15 -14.01 1.06
CA VAL A 37 -8.08 -13.69 0.10
C VAL A 37 -8.65 -13.77 -1.30
N ALA A 38 -8.41 -12.72 -2.09
CA ALA A 38 -8.57 -12.73 -3.54
C ALA A 38 -7.17 -12.96 -4.17
N MET A 39 -7.10 -13.74 -5.24
CA MET A 39 -5.85 -14.06 -5.93
C MET A 39 -6.17 -14.48 -7.37
N TYR A 40 -5.19 -14.42 -8.25
CA TYR A 40 -5.33 -14.87 -9.64
C TYR A 40 -4.87 -16.32 -9.84
N GLU A 41 -5.28 -16.96 -10.93
CA GLU A 41 -4.80 -18.31 -11.28
C GLU A 41 -3.26 -18.34 -11.30
N GLY A 42 -2.69 -19.35 -10.61
CA GLY A 42 -1.23 -19.51 -10.48
C GLY A 42 -0.63 -18.89 -9.22
N ASP A 43 -1.27 -17.90 -8.62
CA ASP A 43 -0.79 -17.21 -7.42
C ASP A 43 -0.65 -18.14 -6.21
N SER A 44 0.19 -17.75 -5.28
CA SER A 44 0.42 -18.51 -4.05
C SER A 44 0.57 -17.57 -2.86
N ILE A 45 -0.04 -17.96 -1.72
CA ILE A 45 0.01 -17.21 -0.46
C ILE A 45 0.23 -18.17 0.71
N PHE A 46 0.84 -17.69 1.79
CA PHE A 46 0.93 -18.45 3.04
C PHE A 46 -0.14 -18.00 4.03
N LEU A 47 -0.96 -18.95 4.49
CA LEU A 47 -1.85 -18.76 5.64
C LEU A 47 -1.15 -19.29 6.89
N LYS A 48 -1.17 -18.48 7.97
CA LYS A 48 -0.63 -18.87 9.28
C LYS A 48 -1.73 -18.83 10.34
N VAL A 49 -1.60 -19.64 11.38
CA VAL A 49 -2.44 -19.59 12.57
C VAL A 49 -1.58 -19.02 13.70
N LYS A 50 -1.97 -17.88 14.25
CA LYS A 50 -1.35 -17.24 15.42
C LYS A 50 -2.07 -17.71 16.71
N GLY A 51 -1.35 -17.74 17.83
CA GLY A 51 -1.93 -18.05 19.15
C GLY A 51 -2.06 -19.53 19.47
N THR A 52 -1.34 -20.43 18.76
CA THR A 52 -1.28 -21.85 19.11
C THR A 52 0.06 -22.48 18.74
N LYS A 53 0.51 -23.42 19.58
CA LYS A 53 1.67 -24.31 19.29
C LYS A 53 1.21 -25.64 18.71
N SER A 54 -0.11 -25.87 18.56
CA SER A 54 -0.65 -27.13 18.05
C SER A 54 -0.36 -27.32 16.57
N LYS A 55 -0.12 -28.57 16.15
CA LYS A 55 0.04 -28.94 14.75
C LYS A 55 -1.24 -28.62 13.95
N ILE A 56 -1.12 -27.81 12.90
CA ILE A 56 -2.24 -27.44 12.04
C ILE A 56 -2.40 -28.45 10.92
N LYS A 57 -3.63 -28.93 10.71
CA LYS A 57 -4.04 -29.71 9.55
C LYS A 57 -4.78 -28.82 8.58
N TRP A 58 -4.17 -28.59 7.42
CA TRP A 58 -4.74 -27.76 6.37
C TRP A 58 -5.54 -28.58 5.37
N SER A 59 -6.66 -28.02 4.86
CA SER A 59 -7.41 -28.64 3.77
C SER A 59 -8.18 -27.58 2.96
N SER A 60 -8.41 -27.86 1.68
CA SER A 60 -9.25 -27.06 0.81
C SER A 60 -10.60 -27.73 0.59
N LYS A 61 -11.71 -26.93 0.62
CA LYS A 61 -13.05 -27.41 0.30
C LYS A 61 -13.16 -27.79 -1.18
N ASN A 62 -12.48 -27.05 -2.06
CA ASN A 62 -12.46 -27.34 -3.50
C ASN A 62 -11.02 -27.20 -4.04
N LYS A 63 -10.35 -28.33 -4.23
CA LYS A 63 -8.98 -28.38 -4.74
C LYS A 63 -8.84 -27.98 -6.21
N LYS A 64 -9.95 -27.97 -6.98
CA LYS A 64 -9.96 -27.49 -8.37
C LYS A 64 -9.83 -25.97 -8.43
N VAL A 65 -10.20 -25.26 -7.35
CA VAL A 65 -10.12 -23.79 -7.25
C VAL A 65 -8.82 -23.38 -6.55
N ALA A 66 -8.50 -23.97 -5.40
CA ALA A 66 -7.24 -23.72 -4.73
C ALA A 66 -6.79 -24.94 -3.92
N VAL A 67 -5.48 -25.17 -3.85
CA VAL A 67 -4.86 -26.22 -3.04
C VAL A 67 -4.07 -25.60 -1.89
N VAL A 68 -3.86 -26.38 -0.81
CA VAL A 68 -3.07 -25.94 0.33
C VAL A 68 -2.09 -27.03 0.77
N THR A 69 -0.84 -26.64 1.06
CA THR A 69 0.20 -27.54 1.54
C THR A 69 0.10 -27.79 3.06
N LYS A 70 0.84 -28.79 3.56
CA LYS A 70 0.96 -29.04 5.02
C LYS A 70 1.54 -27.85 5.80
N LYS A 71 2.26 -26.94 5.14
CA LYS A 71 2.85 -25.71 5.73
C LYS A 71 1.95 -24.48 5.60
N GLY A 72 0.72 -24.61 5.03
CA GLY A 72 -0.23 -23.51 4.88
C GLY A 72 -0.03 -22.67 3.62
N LYS A 73 0.85 -23.07 2.65
CA LYS A 73 0.95 -22.40 1.35
C LYS A 73 -0.28 -22.78 0.52
N VAL A 74 -1.10 -21.80 0.18
CA VAL A 74 -2.25 -21.90 -0.71
C VAL A 74 -1.79 -21.53 -2.11
N LYS A 75 -2.17 -22.34 -3.12
CA LYS A 75 -1.96 -22.03 -4.54
C LYS A 75 -3.31 -21.98 -5.22
N ALA A 76 -3.58 -20.89 -5.95
CA ALA A 76 -4.72 -20.74 -6.82
C ALA A 76 -4.56 -21.65 -8.04
N VAL A 77 -5.61 -22.39 -8.41
CA VAL A 77 -5.58 -23.38 -9.49
C VAL A 77 -6.44 -22.96 -10.65
N LYS A 78 -7.69 -22.54 -10.37
CA LYS A 78 -8.66 -22.13 -11.38
C LYS A 78 -9.67 -21.15 -10.80
N LYS A 79 -10.16 -20.22 -11.63
CA LYS A 79 -11.23 -19.26 -11.30
C LYS A 79 -12.38 -19.91 -10.52
N GLY A 80 -12.78 -19.25 -9.42
CA GLY A 80 -13.87 -19.70 -8.57
C GLY A 80 -13.68 -19.33 -7.10
N ARG A 81 -14.56 -19.85 -6.25
CA ARG A 81 -14.52 -19.59 -4.81
C ARG A 81 -14.36 -20.90 -4.05
N THR A 82 -13.53 -20.90 -3.00
CA THR A 82 -13.34 -22.04 -2.11
C THR A 82 -13.09 -21.58 -0.68
N ILE A 83 -12.95 -22.53 0.24
CA ILE A 83 -12.59 -22.25 1.64
C ILE A 83 -11.38 -23.13 1.98
N ILE A 84 -10.37 -22.52 2.56
CA ILE A 84 -9.27 -23.21 3.20
C ILE A 84 -9.57 -23.35 4.68
N TYR A 85 -9.40 -24.55 5.20
CA TYR A 85 -9.60 -24.88 6.60
C TYR A 85 -8.24 -25.10 7.28
N ALA A 86 -8.09 -24.53 8.47
CA ALA A 86 -7.02 -24.80 9.41
C ALA A 86 -7.60 -25.49 10.65
N LYS A 87 -7.37 -26.80 10.81
CA LYS A 87 -7.88 -27.61 11.92
C LYS A 87 -6.76 -27.92 12.92
N PHE A 88 -7.02 -27.68 14.19
CA PHE A 88 -6.13 -28.03 15.32
C PHE A 88 -6.97 -28.38 16.55
N GLY A 89 -6.72 -29.54 17.13
CA GLY A 89 -7.58 -30.11 18.14
C GLY A 89 -9.04 -30.17 17.68
N LYS A 90 -9.96 -29.64 18.48
CA LYS A 90 -11.40 -29.53 18.16
C LYS A 90 -11.77 -28.25 17.41
N LYS A 91 -10.83 -27.31 17.21
CA LYS A 91 -11.08 -26.01 16.56
C LYS A 91 -10.81 -26.05 15.06
N VAL A 92 -11.62 -25.31 14.28
CA VAL A 92 -11.48 -25.14 12.83
C VAL A 92 -11.62 -23.66 12.50
N LEU A 93 -10.57 -23.10 11.89
CA LEU A 93 -10.60 -21.75 11.32
C LEU A 93 -10.82 -21.84 9.81
N LYS A 94 -11.41 -20.82 9.22
CA LYS A 94 -11.82 -20.78 7.81
C LYS A 94 -11.25 -19.51 7.15
N CYS A 95 -10.67 -19.67 5.97
CA CYS A 95 -10.29 -18.56 5.07
C CYS A 95 -11.05 -18.71 3.75
N LYS A 96 -11.77 -17.69 3.34
CA LYS A 96 -12.44 -17.64 2.02
C LYS A 96 -11.39 -17.32 0.96
N ILE A 97 -11.32 -18.09 -0.12
CA ILE A 97 -10.45 -17.84 -1.27
C ILE A 97 -11.33 -17.58 -2.48
N THR A 98 -11.09 -16.45 -3.13
CA THR A 98 -11.64 -16.12 -4.46
C THR A 98 -10.47 -16.14 -5.44
N VAL A 99 -10.57 -16.95 -6.46
CA VAL A 99 -9.59 -17.02 -7.55
C VAL A 99 -10.21 -16.38 -8.79
N ASN A 100 -9.57 -15.33 -9.27
CA ASN A 100 -9.90 -14.63 -10.50
C ASN A 100 -9.11 -15.20 -11.68
N GLU A 101 -9.62 -15.03 -12.88
CA GLU A 101 -8.94 -15.44 -14.10
C GLU A 101 -7.82 -14.45 -14.43
N LYS A 102 -6.65 -14.93 -14.80
CA LYS A 102 -5.63 -14.08 -15.40
C LYS A 102 -6.06 -13.81 -16.83
N VAL A 103 -6.40 -12.56 -17.14
CA VAL A 103 -6.63 -12.14 -18.53
C VAL A 103 -5.28 -12.21 -19.23
N THR A 104 -5.13 -13.16 -20.15
CA THR A 104 -3.95 -13.23 -21.04
C THR A 104 -4.29 -12.55 -22.34
N ASN A 105 -3.33 -11.83 -22.95
CA ASN A 105 -3.47 -11.10 -24.22
C ASN A 105 -3.96 -11.95 -25.43
N LYS A 106 -4.34 -13.22 -25.24
CA LYS A 106 -4.93 -14.07 -26.27
C LYS A 106 -6.46 -14.01 -26.37
N ASP A 107 -7.12 -13.45 -25.37
CA ASP A 107 -8.58 -13.44 -25.29
C ASP A 107 -9.21 -12.16 -25.87
N VAL A 108 -8.37 -11.15 -26.18
CA VAL A 108 -8.82 -9.85 -26.72
C VAL A 108 -9.04 -9.85 -28.25
N ILE A 109 -8.61 -10.90 -28.97
CA ILE A 109 -8.64 -10.92 -30.48
C ILE A 109 -9.86 -11.66 -31.05
N LYS A 110 -10.96 -11.84 -30.38
CA LYS A 110 -12.09 -12.59 -30.88
C LYS A 110 -13.43 -11.85 -31.06
N ASN A 111 -13.49 -10.55 -30.87
CA ASN A 111 -14.78 -9.84 -31.02
C ASN A 111 -14.72 -8.53 -31.83
N ASP A 112 -13.91 -8.47 -32.89
CA ASP A 112 -14.05 -7.39 -33.87
C ASP A 112 -14.41 -7.99 -35.25
N ASN A 113 -15.69 -7.98 -35.55
CA ASN A 113 -16.23 -7.90 -36.90
C ASN A 113 -17.73 -7.64 -36.85
N LYS A 114 -18.13 -6.38 -36.92
CA LYS A 114 -19.28 -5.96 -37.74
C LYS A 114 -19.32 -4.43 -37.88
N ASP A 115 -19.12 -4.04 -39.10
CA ASP A 115 -19.28 -2.69 -39.63
C ASP A 115 -20.68 -2.10 -39.41
N THR A 116 -20.74 -0.79 -39.18
CA THR A 116 -21.57 0.06 -40.10
C THR A 116 -21.27 1.55 -39.89
N VAL A 117 -20.98 2.18 -41.01
CA VAL A 117 -20.85 3.63 -41.24
C VAL A 117 -22.23 4.30 -41.20
N VAL A 118 -22.36 5.54 -40.70
CA VAL A 118 -23.09 6.65 -41.33
C VAL A 118 -22.89 8.00 -40.60
N ASN A 119 -22.36 8.94 -41.35
CA ASN A 119 -22.48 10.39 -41.52
C ASN A 119 -23.05 11.35 -40.47
N GLU A 120 -22.30 12.45 -40.47
CA GLU A 120 -22.46 13.84 -40.04
C GLU A 120 -23.85 14.47 -40.08
N THR A 121 -24.16 15.34 -39.15
CA THR A 121 -24.54 16.75 -39.45
C THR A 121 -24.40 17.68 -38.23
N THR A 122 -23.81 18.79 -38.51
CA THR A 122 -23.58 20.03 -37.71
C THR A 122 -24.84 20.71 -37.23
N THR A 123 -24.80 21.28 -36.04
CA THR A 123 -25.29 22.69 -35.80
C THR A 123 -24.65 23.29 -34.54
N LYS A 124 -24.09 24.48 -34.74
CA LYS A 124 -23.61 25.40 -33.70
C LYS A 124 -24.80 26.18 -33.14
N GLU A 125 -24.84 26.41 -31.83
CA GLU A 125 -25.32 27.68 -31.28
C GLU A 125 -24.62 27.99 -29.95
N SER A 126 -24.14 29.21 -29.89
CA SER A 126 -23.41 29.85 -28.82
C SER A 126 -24.37 30.50 -27.80
N ILE A 127 -24.10 30.29 -26.52
CA ILE A 127 -24.58 31.22 -25.47
C ILE A 127 -23.44 31.50 -24.48
N THR A 128 -23.08 32.80 -24.46
CA THR A 128 -22.22 33.46 -23.51
C THR A 128 -22.97 33.79 -22.23
N LYS A 129 -22.30 33.67 -21.07
CA LYS A 129 -22.20 34.63 -19.95
C LYS A 129 -21.95 33.89 -18.65
N GLU A 130 -21.11 34.31 -17.92
CA GLU A 130 -20.58 35.38 -17.11
C GLU A 130 -20.06 34.86 -15.77
N THR A 131 -18.85 35.19 -15.53
CA THR A 131 -17.97 34.88 -14.41
C THR A 131 -18.41 35.56 -13.12
N THR A 132 -18.37 34.86 -12.02
CA THR A 132 -18.02 35.45 -10.72
C THR A 132 -17.02 34.56 -10.00
N THR A 133 -15.81 35.06 -9.97
CA THR A 133 -14.66 34.52 -9.21
C THR A 133 -14.93 34.64 -7.71
N LYS A 134 -14.93 33.49 -7.02
CA LYS A 134 -14.58 33.45 -5.60
C LYS A 134 -13.36 32.57 -5.48
N GLU A 135 -12.30 33.11 -4.93
CA GLU A 135 -11.08 32.38 -4.58
C GLU A 135 -11.39 31.22 -3.64
N PRO A 136 -10.77 30.04 -3.83
CA PRO A 136 -10.96 28.92 -2.93
C PRO A 136 -10.18 29.16 -1.63
N VAL A 137 -10.91 29.11 -0.53
CA VAL A 137 -10.39 29.03 0.83
C VAL A 137 -9.48 27.78 0.92
N LYS A 138 -8.23 27.98 1.30
CA LYS A 138 -7.32 26.93 1.72
C LYS A 138 -7.85 26.33 3.02
N GLU A 139 -8.48 25.18 2.96
CA GLU A 139 -8.57 24.29 4.10
C GLU A 139 -7.41 23.32 4.03
N GLU A 140 -6.39 23.57 4.85
CA GLU A 140 -5.37 22.59 5.18
C GLU A 140 -6.03 21.47 5.97
N ILE A 141 -6.06 20.29 5.35
CA ILE A 141 -6.31 19.06 6.09
C ILE A 141 -5.01 18.76 6.87
N THR A 142 -5.04 19.10 8.15
CA THR A 142 -3.95 18.80 9.08
C THR A 142 -3.95 17.30 9.36
N THR A 143 -3.11 16.57 8.65
CA THR A 143 -2.69 15.23 9.08
C THR A 143 -1.84 15.37 10.33
N LYS A 144 -2.23 14.69 11.40
CA LYS A 144 -1.39 14.58 12.59
C LYS A 144 -0.14 13.78 12.23
N LYS A 145 0.97 14.48 12.00
CA LYS A 145 2.31 13.89 11.95
C LYS A 145 2.58 13.13 13.25
N PRO A 146 3.29 12.01 13.20
CA PRO A 146 4.06 11.56 14.34
C PRO A 146 5.01 12.69 14.70
N VAL A 147 4.91 13.18 15.95
CA VAL A 147 5.68 14.33 16.43
C VAL A 147 7.14 13.92 16.50
N ASP A 148 7.92 14.37 15.53
CA ASP A 148 9.36 14.51 15.71
C ASP A 148 9.61 15.84 16.43
N ASN A 149 9.78 15.77 17.74
CA ASN A 149 10.20 16.91 18.56
C ASN A 149 11.72 17.06 18.46
N GLY A 150 12.18 17.69 17.41
CA GLY A 150 13.57 18.08 17.22
C GLY A 150 13.73 19.60 17.33
N THR A 151 13.77 20.13 18.54
CA THR A 151 14.48 21.38 18.82
C THR A 151 15.32 21.13 20.05
N ASP A 152 16.61 21.02 19.84
CA ASP A 152 17.56 21.61 20.77
C ASP A 152 18.96 21.59 20.15
N ASN A 153 19.60 22.79 20.12
CA ASN A 153 21.01 22.96 19.86
C ASN A 153 21.81 22.35 21.02
N GLU A 154 22.12 21.07 20.91
CA GLU A 154 23.20 20.46 21.67
C GLU A 154 24.29 20.05 20.66
N GLU A 155 25.56 20.33 20.95
CA GLU A 155 26.70 19.76 20.24
C GLU A 155 26.48 18.25 20.16
N GLU A 156 26.09 17.73 18.99
CA GLU A 156 26.00 16.30 18.75
C GLU A 156 27.37 15.70 18.95
N THR A 157 27.63 15.18 20.14
CA THR A 157 28.69 14.21 20.32
C THR A 157 28.28 13.00 19.51
N ASN A 158 28.89 12.87 18.33
CA ASN A 158 28.66 11.77 17.40
C ASN A 158 29.07 10.45 18.09
N ASN A 159 28.13 9.81 18.78
CA ASN A 159 28.32 8.58 19.55
C ASN A 159 28.32 7.32 18.64
N ASN A 160 28.70 7.48 17.38
CA ASN A 160 28.74 6.37 16.43
C ASN A 160 29.84 5.37 16.80
N ILE A 161 29.44 4.12 16.96
CA ILE A 161 30.31 2.99 17.30
C ILE A 161 30.46 2.10 16.04
N THR A 162 31.69 1.78 15.66
CA THR A 162 31.93 0.84 14.57
C THR A 162 32.14 -0.58 15.11
N ILE A 163 31.30 -1.52 14.67
CA ILE A 163 31.36 -2.95 15.02
C ILE A 163 31.48 -3.75 13.73
N GLY A 164 32.68 -4.18 13.39
CA GLY A 164 32.96 -4.82 12.10
C GLY A 164 32.73 -3.86 10.96
N LYS A 165 31.76 -4.17 10.09
CA LYS A 165 31.34 -3.33 8.96
C LYS A 165 30.16 -2.39 9.29
N TRP A 166 29.59 -2.50 10.50
CA TRP A 166 28.40 -1.79 10.92
C TRP A 166 28.78 -0.52 11.69
N VAL A 167 28.16 0.58 11.35
CA VAL A 167 28.15 1.80 12.15
C VAL A 167 26.84 1.83 12.92
N VAL A 168 26.91 2.00 14.23
CA VAL A 168 25.73 2.01 15.09
C VAL A 168 25.76 3.17 16.07
N MET A 169 24.58 3.64 16.44
CA MET A 169 24.37 4.56 17.54
C MET A 169 23.75 3.81 18.72
N ASP A 170 24.22 4.05 19.92
CA ASP A 170 23.59 3.52 21.14
C ASP A 170 22.44 4.44 21.57
N LEU A 171 21.24 3.88 21.58
CA LEU A 171 20.01 4.52 22.00
C LEU A 171 19.50 3.81 23.28
N ASP A 172 19.97 4.23 24.43
CA ASP A 172 19.58 3.68 25.74
C ASP A 172 19.74 2.15 25.85
N GLY A 173 20.90 1.63 25.46
CA GLY A 173 21.23 0.19 25.53
C GLY A 173 20.63 -0.65 24.41
N ARG A 174 20.18 -0.02 23.33
CA ARG A 174 19.82 -0.65 22.07
C ARG A 174 20.49 0.08 20.92
N TYR A 175 20.88 -0.65 19.86
CA TYR A 175 21.53 -0.05 18.72
C TYR A 175 20.56 0.32 17.61
N ALA A 176 20.80 1.48 17.00
CA ALA A 176 20.34 1.86 15.67
C ALA A 176 21.46 1.58 14.67
N ILE A 177 21.16 1.06 13.49
CA ILE A 177 22.11 0.99 12.37
C ILE A 177 22.17 2.37 11.72
N GLU A 178 23.33 3.01 11.82
CA GLU A 178 23.65 4.31 11.22
C GLU A 178 24.32 4.19 9.85
N GLY A 179 24.94 3.02 9.56
CA GLY A 179 25.60 2.83 8.30
C GLY A 179 26.27 1.47 8.14
N TYR A 180 26.79 1.26 6.93
CA TYR A 180 27.46 0.03 6.52
C TYR A 180 28.70 0.36 5.69
N HIS A 181 29.89 -0.04 6.14
CA HIS A 181 31.18 0.22 5.50
C HIS A 181 31.71 -1.00 4.71
N GLY A 182 30.84 -1.95 4.39
CA GLY A 182 31.21 -3.10 3.55
C GLY A 182 30.91 -2.84 2.07
N SER A 183 31.46 -3.69 1.21
CA SER A 183 31.17 -3.76 -0.22
C SER A 183 30.49 -5.06 -0.62
N ASP A 184 29.80 -5.71 0.34
CA ASP A 184 29.09 -6.96 0.06
C ASP A 184 27.82 -6.67 -0.74
N LYS A 185 27.58 -7.47 -1.76
CA LYS A 185 26.37 -7.34 -2.59
C LYS A 185 25.10 -7.83 -1.90
N GLU A 186 25.23 -8.82 -1.02
CA GLU A 186 24.13 -9.34 -0.22
C GLU A 186 24.48 -9.19 1.25
N ILE A 187 23.61 -8.51 2.01
CA ILE A 187 23.79 -8.28 3.44
C ILE A 187 22.60 -8.75 4.25
N THR A 188 22.89 -9.18 5.46
CA THR A 188 21.86 -9.40 6.49
C THR A 188 22.08 -8.39 7.59
N VAL A 189 21.12 -7.45 7.74
CA VAL A 189 21.15 -6.48 8.85
C VAL A 189 20.92 -7.25 10.15
N PRO A 190 21.87 -7.26 11.09
CA PRO A 190 21.80 -8.06 12.30
C PRO A 190 20.82 -7.46 13.31
N ASN A 191 20.14 -8.30 14.09
CA ASN A 191 19.30 -7.87 15.21
C ASN A 191 20.05 -7.82 16.55
N GLU A 192 21.35 -8.09 16.53
CA GLU A 192 22.23 -8.03 17.71
C GLU A 192 23.68 -7.86 17.28
N LEU A 193 24.41 -6.98 17.95
CA LEU A 193 25.84 -6.74 17.77
C LEU A 193 26.49 -6.67 19.14
N ASN A 194 27.52 -7.49 19.38
CA ASN A 194 28.25 -7.57 20.67
C ASN A 194 27.33 -7.76 21.89
N GLY A 195 26.21 -8.49 21.75
CA GLY A 195 25.25 -8.74 22.83
C GLY A 195 24.21 -7.62 23.02
N VAL A 196 24.30 -6.53 22.25
CA VAL A 196 23.32 -5.41 22.28
C VAL A 196 22.33 -5.57 21.12
N LYS A 197 21.04 -5.43 21.43
CA LYS A 197 19.95 -5.56 20.44
C LYS A 197 19.93 -4.38 19.48
N VAL A 198 19.84 -4.69 18.19
CA VAL A 198 19.55 -3.73 17.13
C VAL A 198 18.04 -3.70 16.92
N TRP A 199 17.44 -2.51 16.93
CA TRP A 199 15.98 -2.39 16.85
C TRP A 199 15.47 -1.54 15.69
N LEU A 200 16.32 -0.72 15.07
CA LEU A 200 15.97 0.07 13.90
C LEU A 200 17.16 0.23 12.93
N ILE A 201 16.83 0.54 11.69
CA ILE A 201 17.73 1.08 10.67
C ILE A 201 17.45 2.57 10.65
N ASP A 202 18.46 3.39 10.91
CA ASP A 202 18.29 4.83 11.05
C ASP A 202 18.18 5.55 9.72
N SER A 203 17.87 6.83 9.79
CA SER A 203 17.78 7.68 8.60
C SER A 203 19.12 7.67 7.84
N ASP A 204 19.03 7.62 6.52
CA ASP A 204 20.17 7.70 5.61
C ASP A 204 21.22 6.56 5.77
N ALA A 205 20.94 5.53 6.58
CA ALA A 205 21.92 4.48 6.95
C ALA A 205 22.61 3.80 5.76
N PHE A 206 21.91 3.66 4.63
CA PHE A 206 22.44 3.11 3.39
C PHE A 206 22.27 4.08 2.21
N MET A 207 22.01 5.36 2.49
CA MET A 207 21.78 6.35 1.43
C MET A 207 22.92 6.34 0.41
N ASP A 208 22.56 6.32 -0.89
CA ASP A 208 23.49 6.27 -2.02
C ASP A 208 24.49 5.09 -2.00
N ASN A 209 24.12 3.98 -1.34
CA ASN A 209 24.97 2.79 -1.34
C ASN A 209 24.89 2.09 -2.71
N MET A 210 26.04 2.07 -3.42
CA MET A 210 26.17 1.54 -4.78
C MET A 210 26.68 0.09 -4.83
N ASP A 211 26.89 -0.56 -3.70
CA ASP A 211 27.43 -1.93 -3.65
C ASP A 211 26.36 -2.97 -3.39
N VAL A 212 25.37 -2.64 -2.55
CA VAL A 212 24.39 -3.61 -2.04
C VAL A 212 23.29 -3.87 -3.07
N GLU A 213 23.16 -5.15 -3.47
CA GLU A 213 22.09 -5.62 -4.37
C GLU A 213 20.93 -6.29 -3.62
N LYS A 214 21.18 -6.83 -2.41
CA LYS A 214 20.16 -7.49 -1.61
C LYS A 214 20.33 -7.26 -0.13
N VAL A 215 19.23 -6.91 0.52
CA VAL A 215 19.16 -6.71 1.97
C VAL A 215 18.15 -7.65 2.59
N VAL A 216 18.58 -8.39 3.61
CA VAL A 216 17.70 -9.17 4.49
C VAL A 216 17.74 -8.55 5.87
N VAL A 217 16.62 -8.04 6.34
CA VAL A 217 16.53 -7.46 7.70
C VAL A 217 16.14 -8.55 8.69
N SER A 218 16.93 -8.71 9.76
CA SER A 218 16.68 -9.73 10.77
C SER A 218 15.44 -9.42 11.62
N TYR A 219 14.76 -10.48 12.07
CA TYR A 219 13.63 -10.36 12.98
C TYR A 219 14.04 -9.70 14.31
N GLY A 220 13.23 -8.74 14.77
CA GLY A 220 13.50 -7.92 15.96
C GLY A 220 13.73 -6.45 15.63
N ILE A 221 14.16 -6.13 14.40
CA ILE A 221 14.17 -4.77 13.88
C ILE A 221 12.72 -4.34 13.63
N GLN A 222 12.36 -3.16 14.11
CA GLN A 222 10.99 -2.65 14.14
C GLN A 222 10.75 -1.50 13.15
N ILE A 223 11.76 -0.70 12.87
CA ILE A 223 11.63 0.52 12.09
C ILE A 223 12.74 0.62 11.04
N VAL A 224 12.36 1.00 9.84
CA VAL A 224 13.24 1.50 8.77
C VAL A 224 12.92 2.98 8.65
N ARG A 225 13.85 3.86 9.04
CA ARG A 225 13.63 5.31 9.06
C ARG A 225 13.72 5.95 7.69
N SER A 226 13.48 7.27 7.67
CA SER A 226 13.43 8.07 6.43
C SER A 226 14.74 7.98 5.66
N SER A 227 14.62 7.89 4.32
CA SER A 227 15.76 7.82 3.38
C SER A 227 16.76 6.68 3.65
N ALA A 228 16.42 5.69 4.47
CA ALA A 228 17.37 4.65 4.91
C ALA A 228 18.08 3.92 3.75
N PHE A 229 17.42 3.77 2.60
CA PHE A 229 17.97 3.19 1.36
C PHE A 229 17.78 4.13 0.15
N GLU A 230 17.59 5.43 0.36
CA GLU A 230 17.43 6.38 -0.74
C GLU A 230 18.65 6.37 -1.66
N GLY A 231 18.45 6.30 -2.98
CA GLY A 231 19.53 6.33 -3.96
C GLY A 231 20.38 5.04 -4.03
N CYS A 232 19.90 3.92 -3.45
CA CYS A 232 20.56 2.62 -3.62
C CYS A 232 20.24 2.07 -5.02
N ASP A 233 20.89 2.58 -6.06
CA ASP A 233 20.55 2.33 -7.46
C ASP A 233 20.57 0.85 -7.84
N TYR A 234 21.51 0.06 -7.29
CA TYR A 234 21.66 -1.37 -7.59
C TYR A 234 20.93 -2.30 -6.65
N LEU A 235 20.19 -1.77 -5.67
CA LEU A 235 19.41 -2.58 -4.73
C LEU A 235 18.22 -3.24 -5.43
N LYS A 236 18.24 -4.58 -5.54
CA LYS A 236 17.21 -5.39 -6.24
C LYS A 236 16.18 -5.98 -5.33
N THR A 237 16.60 -6.38 -4.13
CA THR A 237 15.71 -7.13 -3.23
C THR A 237 15.87 -6.68 -1.78
N VAL A 238 14.74 -6.38 -1.14
CA VAL A 238 14.68 -6.13 0.31
C VAL A 238 13.69 -7.10 0.94
N VAL A 239 14.12 -7.78 2.00
CA VAL A 239 13.27 -8.68 2.79
C VAL A 239 13.12 -8.12 4.19
N LEU A 240 11.93 -7.60 4.49
CA LEU A 240 11.58 -7.07 5.80
C LEU A 240 10.88 -8.14 6.65
N PRO A 241 11.25 -8.31 7.93
CA PRO A 241 10.59 -9.26 8.82
C PRO A 241 9.23 -8.71 9.30
N GLU A 242 8.35 -9.60 9.75
CA GLU A 242 7.03 -9.21 10.33
C GLU A 242 7.15 -8.39 11.64
N SER A 243 8.34 -8.17 12.17
CA SER A 243 8.58 -7.27 13.29
C SER A 243 8.66 -5.80 12.89
N VAL A 244 8.88 -5.50 11.61
CA VAL A 244 8.87 -4.12 11.11
C VAL A 244 7.42 -3.62 11.08
N THR A 245 7.21 -2.48 11.73
CA THR A 245 5.91 -1.79 11.84
C THR A 245 5.95 -0.37 11.28
N GLY A 246 7.15 0.15 10.98
CA GLY A 246 7.32 1.48 10.39
C GLY A 246 8.32 1.47 9.24
N ILE A 247 7.92 2.14 8.14
CA ILE A 247 8.75 2.44 6.98
C ILE A 247 8.62 3.95 6.77
N GLY A 248 9.74 4.67 6.93
CA GLY A 248 9.77 6.13 6.88
C GLY A 248 9.68 6.67 5.45
N ASP A 249 9.49 7.98 5.36
CA ASP A 249 9.46 8.72 4.10
C ASP A 249 10.74 8.48 3.31
N ARG A 250 10.64 8.36 1.99
CA ARG A 250 11.77 8.18 1.08
C ARG A 250 12.62 6.93 1.34
N ALA A 251 12.18 5.99 2.20
CA ALA A 251 13.01 4.88 2.63
C ALA A 251 13.65 4.09 1.47
N PHE A 252 13.00 4.01 0.31
CA PHE A 252 13.50 3.35 -0.91
C PHE A 252 13.43 4.26 -2.13
N LYS A 253 13.40 5.59 -1.93
CA LYS A 253 13.34 6.54 -3.05
C LYS A 253 14.54 6.37 -3.98
N ASN A 254 14.29 6.37 -5.30
CA ASN A 254 15.30 6.22 -6.34
C ASN A 254 16.10 4.90 -6.28
N CYS A 255 15.57 3.84 -5.65
CA CYS A 255 16.12 2.50 -5.82
C CYS A 255 15.69 1.97 -7.21
N TYR A 256 16.38 2.40 -8.27
CA TYR A 256 15.94 2.19 -9.66
C TYR A 256 15.83 0.71 -10.04
N GLU A 257 16.72 -0.16 -9.53
CA GLU A 257 16.73 -1.59 -9.80
C GLU A 257 15.91 -2.41 -8.79
N LEU A 258 15.19 -1.78 -7.85
CA LEU A 258 14.40 -2.51 -6.87
C LEU A 258 13.25 -3.29 -7.54
N GLU A 259 13.39 -4.61 -7.59
CA GLU A 259 12.43 -5.55 -8.19
C GLU A 259 11.43 -6.09 -7.17
N SER A 260 11.88 -6.26 -5.91
CA SER A 260 11.08 -6.93 -4.87
C SER A 260 11.33 -6.36 -3.49
N VAL A 261 10.25 -5.97 -2.85
CA VAL A 261 10.18 -5.64 -1.42
C VAL A 261 8.84 -6.11 -0.87
N ASN A 262 8.83 -6.66 0.35
CA ASN A 262 7.59 -6.98 1.05
C ASN A 262 7.26 -5.89 2.07
N VAL A 263 5.99 -5.53 2.17
CA VAL A 263 5.48 -4.67 3.23
C VAL A 263 4.89 -5.55 4.34
N PRO A 264 5.49 -5.57 5.54
CA PRO A 264 5.00 -6.39 6.66
C PRO A 264 3.59 -6.00 7.11
N SER A 265 2.88 -6.97 7.68
CA SER A 265 1.47 -6.80 8.05
C SER A 265 1.20 -5.78 9.18
N GLY A 266 2.23 -5.34 9.89
CA GLY A 266 2.15 -4.33 10.94
C GLY A 266 2.39 -2.90 10.45
N VAL A 267 2.70 -2.70 9.14
CA VAL A 267 2.87 -1.37 8.57
C VAL A 267 1.50 -0.80 8.25
N GLU A 268 1.19 0.36 8.82
CA GLU A 268 -0.09 1.06 8.68
C GLU A 268 0.00 2.23 7.68
N THR A 269 1.21 2.72 7.40
CA THR A 269 1.42 3.86 6.48
C THR A 269 2.58 3.59 5.52
N ILE A 270 2.41 3.92 4.25
CA ILE A 270 3.48 4.10 3.27
C ILE A 270 3.73 5.62 3.19
N GLY A 271 4.88 6.05 3.68
CA GLY A 271 5.23 7.47 3.81
C GLY A 271 5.46 8.17 2.48
N GLU A 272 5.72 9.48 2.55
CA GLU A 272 5.94 10.33 1.39
C GLU A 272 7.15 9.84 0.58
N GLU A 273 6.98 9.73 -0.74
CA GLU A 273 8.03 9.34 -1.69
C GLU A 273 8.71 7.99 -1.40
N THR A 274 8.15 7.13 -0.56
CA THR A 274 8.79 5.88 -0.10
C THR A 274 9.31 5.02 -1.27
N PHE A 275 8.54 4.84 -2.34
CA PHE A 275 8.92 4.08 -3.53
C PHE A 275 8.99 4.96 -4.79
N MET A 276 9.19 6.27 -4.61
CA MET A 276 9.37 7.18 -5.74
C MET A 276 10.60 6.79 -6.55
N GLY A 277 10.44 6.68 -7.87
CA GLY A 277 11.52 6.33 -8.78
C GLY A 277 11.94 4.87 -8.82
N CYS A 278 11.31 3.96 -8.05
CA CYS A 278 11.58 2.51 -8.10
C CYS A 278 11.10 1.92 -9.45
N SER A 279 11.82 2.21 -10.53
CA SER A 279 11.38 1.92 -11.91
C SER A 279 11.32 0.43 -12.25
N SER A 280 12.04 -0.43 -11.52
CA SER A 280 11.99 -1.89 -11.69
C SER A 280 10.97 -2.59 -10.80
N LEU A 281 10.33 -1.87 -9.85
CA LEU A 281 9.32 -2.43 -8.96
C LEU A 281 7.99 -2.61 -9.69
N THR A 282 7.77 -3.79 -10.28
CA THR A 282 6.59 -4.06 -11.11
C THR A 282 5.36 -4.49 -10.33
N SER A 283 5.52 -4.94 -9.08
CA SER A 283 4.42 -5.34 -8.21
C SER A 283 4.78 -5.19 -6.75
N ILE A 284 3.79 -4.82 -5.94
CA ILE A 284 3.90 -4.76 -4.48
C ILE A 284 2.59 -5.23 -3.85
N GLN A 285 2.68 -5.96 -2.74
CA GLN A 285 1.52 -6.32 -1.94
C GLN A 285 1.42 -5.42 -0.73
N LEU A 286 0.35 -4.66 -0.66
CA LEU A 286 0.02 -3.83 0.48
C LEU A 286 -0.71 -4.65 1.55
N PRO A 287 -0.46 -4.45 2.85
CA PRO A 287 -1.17 -5.15 3.92
C PRO A 287 -2.63 -4.71 4.02
N ASP A 288 -3.53 -5.63 4.36
CA ASP A 288 -4.98 -5.36 4.49
C ASP A 288 -5.29 -4.27 5.55
N ASP A 289 -4.37 -4.08 6.51
CA ASP A 289 -4.50 -3.11 7.60
C ASP A 289 -3.83 -1.75 7.31
N LEU A 290 -3.27 -1.55 6.10
CA LEU A 290 -2.71 -0.26 5.67
C LEU A 290 -3.82 0.81 5.69
N GLU A 291 -3.53 1.93 6.32
CA GLU A 291 -4.47 3.04 6.51
C GLU A 291 -4.18 4.23 5.61
N GLU A 292 -2.89 4.41 5.22
CA GLU A 292 -2.47 5.58 4.45
C GLU A 292 -1.39 5.24 3.40
N ILE A 293 -1.50 5.88 2.25
CA ILE A 293 -0.47 5.96 1.21
C ILE A 293 -0.25 7.43 0.94
N ASP A 294 0.90 7.96 1.35
CA ASP A 294 1.18 9.39 1.33
C ASP A 294 1.53 9.91 -0.07
N SER A 295 1.69 11.21 -0.15
CA SER A 295 1.93 11.93 -1.41
C SER A 295 3.18 11.43 -2.11
N SER A 296 3.10 11.27 -3.44
CA SER A 296 4.20 10.80 -4.28
C SER A 296 4.77 9.42 -3.92
N ALA A 297 4.14 8.64 -3.05
CA ALA A 297 4.68 7.37 -2.52
C ALA A 297 5.16 6.39 -3.61
N PHE A 298 4.52 6.37 -4.77
CA PHE A 298 4.86 5.53 -5.92
C PHE A 298 5.17 6.33 -7.19
N ASN A 299 5.41 7.64 -7.08
CA ASN A 299 5.65 8.49 -8.26
C ASN A 299 6.82 7.95 -9.10
N GLY A 300 6.57 7.66 -10.37
CA GLY A 300 7.57 7.14 -11.30
C GLY A 300 8.02 5.70 -11.03
N SER A 301 7.28 4.95 -10.21
CA SER A 301 7.55 3.52 -10.00
C SER A 301 7.13 2.68 -11.22
N GLY A 302 7.69 1.47 -11.31
CA GLY A 302 7.43 0.53 -12.40
C GLY A 302 6.17 -0.31 -12.25
N ILE A 303 5.31 -0.03 -11.26
CA ILE A 303 4.15 -0.87 -10.93
C ILE A 303 3.23 -1.03 -12.13
N THR A 304 2.82 -2.28 -12.38
CA THR A 304 1.86 -2.61 -13.44
C THR A 304 0.44 -2.76 -12.91
N ASN A 305 0.28 -3.25 -11.69
CA ASN A 305 -1.03 -3.46 -11.07
C ASN A 305 -0.93 -3.24 -9.57
N ILE A 306 -1.93 -2.60 -8.97
CA ILE A 306 -1.98 -2.41 -7.52
C ILE A 306 -3.40 -2.57 -7.00
N VAL A 307 -3.51 -3.14 -5.79
CA VAL A 307 -4.75 -3.22 -5.02
C VAL A 307 -4.60 -2.36 -3.79
N ILE A 308 -5.43 -1.35 -3.69
CA ILE A 308 -5.48 -0.42 -2.55
C ILE A 308 -6.39 -1.02 -1.47
N PRO A 309 -5.93 -1.17 -0.23
CA PRO A 309 -6.75 -1.71 0.87
C PRO A 309 -7.94 -0.83 1.24
N ASP A 310 -8.99 -1.43 1.78
CA ASP A 310 -10.23 -0.74 2.15
C ASP A 310 -10.08 0.36 3.21
N LYS A 311 -9.02 0.30 4.02
CA LYS A 311 -8.75 1.33 5.03
C LYS A 311 -8.13 2.62 4.45
N VAL A 312 -7.52 2.54 3.27
CA VAL A 312 -6.98 3.71 2.57
C VAL A 312 -8.15 4.50 1.98
N THR A 313 -8.46 5.63 2.58
CA THR A 313 -9.64 6.44 2.21
C THR A 313 -9.35 7.50 1.16
N ALA A 314 -8.09 7.77 0.86
CA ALA A 314 -7.69 8.75 -0.15
C ALA A 314 -6.44 8.28 -0.92
N ILE A 315 -6.43 8.55 -2.21
CA ILE A 315 -5.22 8.55 -3.02
C ILE A 315 -4.70 9.98 -3.01
N LEU A 316 -3.60 10.24 -2.32
CA LEU A 316 -3.08 11.58 -2.11
C LEU A 316 -2.41 12.15 -3.37
N SER A 317 -1.89 13.38 -3.27
CA SER A 317 -1.33 14.09 -4.42
C SER A 317 -0.14 13.34 -5.02
N LYS A 318 -0.12 13.18 -6.35
CA LYS A 318 0.99 12.59 -7.11
C LYS A 318 1.33 11.13 -6.73
N THR A 319 0.49 10.43 -5.95
CA THR A 319 0.80 9.08 -5.45
C THR A 319 1.31 8.15 -6.54
N PHE A 320 0.64 8.10 -7.69
CA PHE A 320 1.00 7.28 -8.85
C PHE A 320 1.40 8.11 -10.07
N MET A 321 1.76 9.38 -9.89
CA MET A 321 2.20 10.23 -10.99
C MET A 321 3.36 9.57 -11.74
N ASN A 322 3.35 9.61 -13.08
CA ASN A 322 4.38 9.02 -13.94
C ASN A 322 4.57 7.49 -13.82
N CYS A 323 3.63 6.75 -13.23
CA CYS A 323 3.63 5.29 -13.26
C CYS A 323 3.21 4.81 -14.67
N LYS A 324 4.12 4.95 -15.64
CA LYS A 324 3.84 4.73 -17.07
C LYS A 324 3.41 3.31 -17.40
N ASN A 325 3.80 2.34 -16.58
CA ASN A 325 3.51 0.91 -16.76
C ASN A 325 2.24 0.48 -16.03
N LEU A 326 1.57 1.37 -15.27
CA LEU A 326 0.39 1.04 -14.48
C LEU A 326 -0.80 0.76 -15.42
N GLU A 327 -1.20 -0.50 -15.52
CA GLU A 327 -2.30 -0.97 -16.37
C GLU A 327 -3.64 -1.02 -15.64
N SER A 328 -3.63 -1.34 -14.34
CA SER A 328 -4.85 -1.43 -13.54
C SER A 328 -4.64 -1.04 -12.07
N VAL A 329 -5.67 -0.41 -11.51
CA VAL A 329 -5.77 -0.08 -10.08
C VAL A 329 -7.10 -0.57 -9.57
N THR A 330 -7.08 -1.32 -8.47
CA THR A 330 -8.29 -1.65 -7.72
C THR A 330 -8.32 -0.79 -6.47
N LEU A 331 -9.25 0.13 -6.40
CA LEU A 331 -9.46 0.99 -5.23
C LEU A 331 -10.23 0.25 -4.13
N GLY A 332 -9.93 0.58 -2.88
CA GLY A 332 -10.74 0.14 -1.74
C GLY A 332 -12.14 0.77 -1.76
N ASN A 333 -13.14 0.03 -1.25
CA ASN A 333 -14.53 0.48 -1.24
C ASN A 333 -14.79 1.71 -0.35
N LYS A 334 -13.80 2.14 0.44
CA LYS A 334 -13.88 3.31 1.31
C LYS A 334 -13.13 4.53 0.75
N THR A 335 -12.62 4.45 -0.47
CA THR A 335 -11.93 5.58 -1.09
C THR A 335 -12.91 6.73 -1.31
N ARG A 336 -12.58 7.91 -0.75
CA ARG A 336 -13.39 9.14 -0.78
C ARG A 336 -12.77 10.23 -1.66
N ALA A 337 -11.46 10.19 -1.86
CA ALA A 337 -10.77 11.23 -2.62
C ALA A 337 -9.69 10.67 -3.55
N ILE A 338 -9.64 11.22 -4.75
CA ILE A 338 -8.55 11.10 -5.71
C ILE A 338 -7.84 12.43 -5.77
N GLY A 339 -6.57 12.47 -5.39
CA GLY A 339 -5.78 13.69 -5.19
C GLY A 339 -5.32 14.37 -6.47
N PHE A 340 -4.71 15.54 -6.31
CA PHE A 340 -4.11 16.33 -7.36
C PHE A 340 -2.98 15.56 -8.07
N LEU A 341 -3.02 15.44 -9.41
CA LEU A 341 -1.99 14.73 -10.23
C LEU A 341 -1.79 13.25 -9.87
N SER A 342 -2.70 12.63 -9.14
CA SER A 342 -2.47 11.33 -8.51
C SER A 342 -2.17 10.19 -9.50
N PHE A 343 -2.73 10.23 -10.70
CA PHE A 343 -2.47 9.30 -11.80
C PHE A 343 -1.96 10.02 -13.07
N GLU A 344 -1.44 11.25 -12.94
CA GLU A 344 -0.94 11.99 -14.10
C GLU A 344 0.15 11.19 -14.80
N ASN A 345 0.04 11.09 -16.15
CA ASN A 345 0.95 10.34 -17.02
C ASN A 345 1.00 8.81 -16.75
N CYS A 346 -0.03 8.20 -16.16
CA CYS A 346 -0.20 6.76 -16.15
C CYS A 346 -0.64 6.29 -17.55
N SER A 347 0.29 6.35 -18.50
CA SER A 347 -0.01 6.20 -19.93
C SER A 347 -0.48 4.79 -20.37
N SER A 348 -0.33 3.79 -19.52
CA SER A 348 -0.81 2.42 -19.75
C SER A 348 -2.11 2.08 -19.04
N LEU A 349 -2.66 2.99 -18.21
CA LEU A 349 -3.90 2.76 -17.46
C LEU A 349 -5.09 2.70 -18.43
N LYS A 350 -5.75 1.54 -18.46
CA LYS A 350 -6.84 1.26 -19.43
C LYS A 350 -8.21 1.59 -18.86
N ASN A 351 -8.47 1.15 -17.64
CA ASN A 351 -9.77 1.29 -17.01
C ASN A 351 -9.60 1.56 -15.51
N ILE A 352 -10.49 2.36 -14.95
CA ILE A 352 -10.57 2.55 -13.52
C ILE A 352 -12.02 2.60 -13.06
N VAL A 353 -12.28 1.98 -11.91
CA VAL A 353 -13.59 2.00 -11.25
C VAL A 353 -13.48 2.82 -9.97
N LEU A 354 -14.24 3.89 -9.89
CA LEU A 354 -14.32 4.80 -8.76
C LEU A 354 -15.55 4.45 -7.91
N PRO A 355 -15.38 4.19 -6.60
CA PRO A 355 -16.44 3.63 -5.76
C PRO A 355 -17.54 4.66 -5.44
N GLU A 356 -18.68 4.17 -4.94
CA GLU A 356 -19.82 5.00 -4.50
C GLU A 356 -19.49 5.99 -3.39
N THR A 357 -18.45 5.68 -2.61
CA THR A 357 -17.99 6.54 -1.52
C THR A 357 -17.16 7.75 -1.97
N LEU A 358 -16.89 7.87 -3.28
CA LEU A 358 -16.05 8.93 -3.80
C LEU A 358 -16.73 10.29 -3.68
N GLU A 359 -16.04 11.25 -3.10
CA GLU A 359 -16.52 12.61 -2.87
C GLU A 359 -15.83 13.65 -3.76
N ARG A 360 -14.56 13.39 -4.12
CA ARG A 360 -13.76 14.36 -4.86
C ARG A 360 -12.76 13.73 -5.83
N ILE A 361 -12.58 14.38 -6.99
CA ILE A 361 -11.50 14.11 -7.94
C ILE A 361 -10.68 15.38 -8.14
N GLY A 362 -9.39 15.31 -7.79
CA GLY A 362 -8.46 16.42 -7.85
C GLY A 362 -8.13 16.86 -9.28
N MET A 363 -7.68 18.09 -9.42
CA MET A 363 -7.27 18.66 -10.71
C MET A 363 -6.17 17.80 -11.35
N ARG A 364 -6.30 17.50 -12.65
CA ARG A 364 -5.37 16.74 -13.47
C ARG A 364 -5.12 15.31 -12.95
N ALA A 365 -6.06 14.75 -12.18
CA ALA A 365 -5.88 13.43 -11.56
C ALA A 365 -5.55 12.34 -12.59
N PHE A 366 -6.13 12.35 -13.77
CA PHE A 366 -5.91 11.40 -14.86
C PHE A 366 -5.33 12.05 -16.13
N ALA A 367 -4.74 13.24 -16.01
CA ALA A 367 -4.16 13.92 -17.17
C ALA A 367 -3.01 13.08 -17.76
N GLY A 368 -2.98 12.92 -19.08
CA GLY A 368 -1.96 12.14 -19.76
C GLY A 368 -2.10 10.62 -19.66
N CYS A 369 -3.22 10.09 -19.13
CA CYS A 369 -3.57 8.66 -19.17
C CYS A 369 -4.03 8.25 -20.57
N THR A 370 -3.11 8.24 -21.54
CA THR A 370 -3.44 8.17 -22.97
C THR A 370 -4.01 6.82 -23.45
N ALA A 371 -3.86 5.75 -22.64
CA ALA A 371 -4.46 4.46 -22.92
C ALA A 371 -5.83 4.26 -22.22
N LEU A 372 -6.36 5.30 -21.54
CA LEU A 372 -7.60 5.17 -20.78
C LEU A 372 -8.80 5.02 -21.70
N GLU A 373 -9.44 3.88 -21.66
CA GLU A 373 -10.62 3.50 -22.46
C GLU A 373 -11.92 3.85 -21.73
N SER A 374 -11.98 3.58 -20.42
CA SER A 374 -13.16 3.88 -19.62
C SER A 374 -12.87 4.24 -18.17
N VAL A 375 -13.72 5.11 -17.62
CA VAL A 375 -13.77 5.45 -16.19
C VAL A 375 -15.19 5.22 -15.71
N THR A 376 -15.38 4.28 -14.79
CA THR A 376 -16.69 4.06 -14.17
C THR A 376 -16.77 4.80 -12.85
N VAL A 377 -17.77 5.65 -12.66
CA VAL A 377 -18.00 6.43 -11.45
C VAL A 377 -19.35 6.09 -10.87
N TYR A 378 -19.37 5.31 -9.80
CA TYR A 378 -20.62 4.93 -9.13
C TYR A 378 -21.21 6.03 -8.24
N ALA A 379 -20.39 6.96 -7.79
CA ALA A 379 -20.85 8.08 -6.97
C ALA A 379 -21.69 9.06 -7.80
N GLY A 380 -22.91 9.37 -7.32
CA GLY A 380 -23.80 10.33 -7.99
C GLY A 380 -23.39 11.79 -7.81
N GLU A 381 -22.76 12.10 -6.67
CA GLU A 381 -22.38 13.47 -6.28
C GLU A 381 -20.86 13.49 -6.02
N VAL A 382 -20.08 13.93 -7.01
CA VAL A 382 -18.62 13.99 -6.94
C VAL A 382 -18.17 15.40 -7.29
N ASP A 383 -17.38 16.04 -6.42
CA ASP A 383 -16.69 17.28 -6.72
C ASP A 383 -15.53 17.00 -7.69
N ILE A 384 -15.69 17.39 -8.95
CA ILE A 384 -14.71 17.16 -10.02
C ILE A 384 -14.00 18.46 -10.33
N LEU A 385 -12.70 18.51 -10.02
CA LEU A 385 -11.90 19.69 -10.28
C LEU A 385 -11.51 19.80 -11.76
N LYS A 386 -10.85 20.89 -12.11
CA LYS A 386 -10.52 21.23 -13.49
C LYS A 386 -9.50 20.26 -14.13
N ASP A 387 -9.63 20.03 -15.42
CA ASP A 387 -8.63 19.33 -16.27
C ASP A 387 -8.33 17.88 -15.83
N VAL A 388 -9.31 17.18 -15.25
CA VAL A 388 -9.13 15.84 -14.71
C VAL A 388 -8.74 14.84 -15.81
N TRP A 389 -9.47 14.84 -16.93
CA TRP A 389 -9.29 13.89 -18.04
C TRP A 389 -8.80 14.61 -19.31
N ILE A 390 -7.56 15.04 -19.33
CA ILE A 390 -6.94 15.70 -20.49
C ILE A 390 -5.75 14.90 -21.04
N LYS A 391 -5.54 15.01 -22.35
CA LYS A 391 -4.47 14.28 -23.08
C LYS A 391 -3.12 14.98 -22.94
N ASN A 392 -3.09 16.31 -22.90
CA ASN A 392 -1.89 17.15 -22.92
C ASN A 392 -1.66 17.89 -21.59
N PRO A 393 -1.17 17.20 -20.53
CA PRO A 393 -1.04 17.80 -19.20
C PRO A 393 -0.11 19.03 -19.15
N ASN A 394 0.79 19.16 -20.12
CA ASN A 394 1.79 20.25 -20.20
C ASN A 394 1.41 21.32 -21.25
N TYR A 395 0.11 21.54 -21.50
CA TYR A 395 -0.32 22.59 -22.41
C TYR A 395 0.10 24.00 -21.90
N SER A 396 0.53 24.86 -22.84
CA SER A 396 1.00 26.18 -22.51
C SER A 396 -0.16 27.13 -22.18
N ARG A 397 0.15 28.24 -21.48
CA ARG A 397 -0.88 29.25 -21.16
C ARG A 397 -1.46 29.83 -22.45
N GLY A 398 -2.74 29.62 -22.66
CA GLY A 398 -3.47 30.06 -23.89
C GLY A 398 -3.72 28.94 -24.89
N GLU A 399 -3.22 27.72 -24.65
CA GLU A 399 -3.67 26.53 -25.35
C GLU A 399 -4.87 25.92 -24.65
N GLU A 400 -5.77 25.29 -25.40
CA GLU A 400 -6.91 24.58 -24.83
C GLU A 400 -6.51 23.17 -24.41
N PRO A 401 -7.00 22.66 -23.26
CA PRO A 401 -6.81 21.28 -22.87
C PRO A 401 -7.50 20.34 -23.87
N ILE A 402 -6.78 19.33 -24.32
CA ILE A 402 -7.31 18.30 -25.22
C ILE A 402 -7.89 17.18 -24.34
N PRO A 403 -9.19 16.88 -24.40
CA PRO A 403 -9.79 15.79 -23.63
C PRO A 403 -9.23 14.43 -24.03
N LEU A 404 -9.24 13.47 -23.10
CA LEU A 404 -8.93 12.06 -23.37
C LEU A 404 -10.02 11.45 -24.25
N GLU A 405 -9.64 10.52 -25.11
CA GLU A 405 -10.57 9.71 -25.90
C GLU A 405 -11.07 8.51 -25.08
N CYS A 406 -11.70 8.79 -23.92
CA CYS A 406 -12.23 7.75 -23.04
C CYS A 406 -13.74 7.91 -22.83
N THR A 407 -14.39 6.80 -22.45
CA THR A 407 -15.82 6.80 -22.09
C THR A 407 -15.94 6.97 -20.57
N ILE A 408 -16.70 7.96 -20.16
CA ILE A 408 -17.11 8.14 -18.76
C ILE A 408 -18.40 7.38 -18.55
N ILE A 409 -18.42 6.39 -17.68
CA ILE A 409 -19.59 5.58 -17.33
C ILE A 409 -20.06 6.04 -15.96
N GLY A 410 -21.27 6.59 -15.84
CA GLY A 410 -21.72 7.24 -14.62
C GLY A 410 -23.22 7.26 -14.44
N VAL A 411 -23.65 7.85 -13.33
CA VAL A 411 -25.07 8.04 -13.02
C VAL A 411 -25.64 9.16 -13.87
N LYS A 412 -26.76 8.92 -14.52
CA LYS A 412 -27.47 9.94 -15.31
C LYS A 412 -27.93 11.10 -14.43
N GLY A 413 -27.82 12.32 -14.93
CA GLY A 413 -28.15 13.54 -14.20
C GLY A 413 -27.12 13.96 -13.13
N SER A 414 -26.00 13.23 -13.04
CA SER A 414 -24.94 13.51 -12.07
C SER A 414 -24.00 14.64 -12.51
N LEU A 415 -23.18 15.12 -11.56
CA LEU A 415 -22.09 16.06 -11.87
C LEU A 415 -21.05 15.45 -12.83
N VAL A 416 -20.91 14.12 -12.83
CA VAL A 416 -20.00 13.38 -13.73
C VAL A 416 -20.49 13.48 -15.18
N GLU A 417 -21.80 13.33 -15.44
CA GLU A 417 -22.39 13.54 -16.76
C GLU A 417 -22.22 14.99 -17.22
N ALA A 418 -22.54 15.95 -16.34
CA ALA A 418 -22.38 17.35 -16.66
C ALA A 418 -20.93 17.70 -17.03
N TYR A 419 -19.95 17.18 -16.28
CA TYR A 419 -18.54 17.36 -16.58
C TYR A 419 -18.16 16.73 -17.96
N ALA A 420 -18.62 15.50 -18.22
CA ALA A 420 -18.34 14.84 -19.50
C ALA A 420 -18.86 15.66 -20.69
N ILE A 421 -20.07 16.21 -20.58
CA ILE A 421 -20.67 17.10 -21.61
C ILE A 421 -19.85 18.38 -21.77
N GLU A 422 -19.48 19.05 -20.66
CA GLU A 422 -18.72 20.29 -20.68
C GLU A 422 -17.36 20.15 -21.38
N TYR A 423 -16.68 19.02 -21.12
CA TYR A 423 -15.34 18.77 -21.67
C TYR A 423 -15.32 17.91 -22.93
N GLY A 424 -16.49 17.62 -23.51
CA GLY A 424 -16.60 16.87 -24.78
C GLY A 424 -16.16 15.40 -24.69
N LEU A 425 -16.29 14.79 -23.52
CA LEU A 425 -16.03 13.36 -23.28
C LEU A 425 -17.27 12.52 -23.62
N LYS A 426 -17.06 11.30 -24.08
CA LYS A 426 -18.16 10.35 -24.26
C LYS A 426 -18.72 9.93 -22.90
N PHE A 427 -20.06 9.96 -22.76
CA PHE A 427 -20.75 9.51 -21.55
C PHE A 427 -21.67 8.33 -21.84
N GLU A 428 -21.67 7.35 -20.95
CA GLU A 428 -22.59 6.21 -20.92
C GLU A 428 -23.24 6.10 -19.54
N GLU A 429 -24.53 5.84 -19.49
CA GLU A 429 -25.27 5.61 -18.25
C GLU A 429 -24.92 4.26 -17.65
N ILE A 430 -24.72 4.18 -16.32
CA ILE A 430 -24.57 2.92 -15.61
C ILE A 430 -25.87 2.14 -15.74
N GLU A 431 -25.79 0.93 -16.31
CA GLU A 431 -26.91 -0.01 -16.30
C GLU A 431 -27.14 -0.49 -14.85
N GLY A 432 -28.36 -0.27 -14.33
CA GLY A 432 -28.79 -0.59 -12.98
C GLY A 432 -28.98 -2.09 -12.70
#